data_96fbaf50410e2e86a743c015192011b9
#
_entry.id   96fbaf50410e2e86a743c015192011b9
#
_cell.length_a   1.000
_cell.length_b   1.000
_cell.length_c   1.000
_cell.angle_alpha   90.00
_cell.angle_beta   90.00
_cell.angle_gamma   90.00
#
_symmetry.space_group_name_H-M   'P 1'
#
loop_
_entity.id
_entity.type
_entity.pdbx_description
1 polymer ?
#
loop_
_entity_poly.entity_id
_entity_poly.type
_entity_poly.pdbx_seq_one_letter_code
_entity_poly.pdbx_strand_id
1 'polypeptide(L)'
;MSIKSRNRAYKNRNQRSAPSPLNSQKQALKLNMFDCLVSSVLLFALNIYVIIVVFQEENTQQILVLSIIEMILAGIFIYCFIAFGRRFKIYQQLNKIQFSTEQLFPIHCNKISFLYKPTSKYSSSIICIIIVDEYGNKFYYVYPSKEATSEFDNKFIKQQCLGKHLELNCYKNTYMIKTLFIEQSN
;
A
#
# COMPACT_ATOMS: atom_id res chain seq x y z
N MET A 1 20.37 -26.11 -9.41
CA MET A 1 18.99 -26.33 -8.88
C MET A 1 18.00 -25.61 -9.77
N SER A 2 17.12 -26.34 -10.45
CA SER A 2 16.23 -25.83 -11.52
C SER A 2 15.10 -24.96 -10.94
N ILE A 3 14.76 -23.87 -11.62
CA ILE A 3 13.64 -22.96 -11.30
C ILE A 3 12.31 -23.71 -11.18
N LYS A 4 12.13 -24.82 -11.90
CA LYS A 4 10.95 -25.71 -11.79
C LYS A 4 10.78 -26.37 -10.42
N SER A 5 11.85 -26.60 -9.66
CA SER A 5 11.75 -27.20 -8.31
C SER A 5 11.31 -26.21 -7.25
N ARG A 6 11.65 -24.92 -7.40
CA ARG A 6 11.19 -23.85 -6.51
C ARG A 6 9.69 -23.59 -6.64
N ASN A 7 9.16 -23.59 -7.86
CA ASN A 7 7.73 -23.36 -8.09
C ASN A 7 6.84 -24.51 -7.58
N ARG A 8 7.34 -25.77 -7.58
CA ARG A 8 6.63 -26.90 -6.96
C ARG A 8 6.61 -26.82 -5.43
N ALA A 9 7.71 -26.39 -4.81
CA ALA A 9 7.77 -26.21 -3.36
C ALA A 9 6.85 -25.07 -2.87
N TYR A 10 6.67 -24.01 -3.68
CA TYR A 10 5.73 -22.92 -3.39
C TYR A 10 4.27 -23.39 -3.47
N LYS A 11 3.93 -24.21 -4.49
CA LYS A 11 2.56 -24.71 -4.70
C LYS A 11 2.11 -25.67 -3.59
N ASN A 12 3.01 -26.48 -3.03
CA ASN A 12 2.66 -27.47 -2.00
C ASN A 12 2.62 -26.91 -0.55
N ARG A 13 3.22 -25.75 -0.28
CA ARG A 13 3.11 -25.10 1.05
C ARG A 13 1.78 -24.42 1.31
N ASN A 14 1.00 -24.11 0.28
CA ASN A 14 -0.22 -23.31 0.39
C ASN A 14 -1.53 -24.12 0.49
N GLN A 15 -1.46 -25.47 0.60
CA GLN A 15 -2.69 -26.27 0.72
C GLN A 15 -3.24 -26.46 2.14
N ARG A 16 -2.57 -25.91 3.18
CA ARG A 16 -3.14 -25.93 4.53
C ARG A 16 -3.96 -24.66 4.76
N SER A 17 -5.30 -24.76 4.64
CA SER A 17 -6.33 -23.80 5.13
C SER A 17 -5.87 -22.32 5.22
N ALA A 18 -5.23 -21.82 4.17
CA ALA A 18 -4.89 -20.41 4.09
C ALA A 18 -6.22 -19.62 4.05
N PRO A 19 -6.37 -18.58 4.87
CA PRO A 19 -7.52 -17.69 4.77
C PRO A 19 -7.67 -17.23 3.32
N SER A 20 -8.92 -17.06 2.85
CA SER A 20 -9.15 -16.62 1.48
C SER A 20 -8.25 -15.41 1.17
N PRO A 21 -7.67 -15.29 -0.03
CA PRO A 21 -6.76 -14.18 -0.37
C PRO A 21 -7.38 -12.82 -0.04
N LEU A 22 -8.69 -12.69 -0.19
CA LEU A 22 -9.45 -11.49 0.17
C LEU A 22 -9.36 -11.16 1.67
N ASN A 23 -9.51 -12.14 2.55
CA ASN A 23 -9.44 -11.91 4.00
C ASN A 23 -8.03 -11.53 4.44
N SER A 24 -7.00 -12.14 3.88
CA SER A 24 -5.61 -11.78 4.19
C SER A 24 -5.23 -10.41 3.64
N GLN A 25 -5.74 -10.02 2.48
CA GLN A 25 -5.61 -8.67 1.93
C GLN A 25 -6.29 -7.61 2.80
N LYS A 26 -7.52 -7.88 3.25
CA LYS A 26 -8.26 -6.99 4.18
C LYS A 26 -7.51 -6.82 5.50
N GLN A 27 -6.99 -7.90 6.06
CA GLN A 27 -6.23 -7.86 7.31
C GLN A 27 -4.93 -7.07 7.18
N ALA A 28 -4.17 -7.30 6.11
CA ALA A 28 -2.93 -6.57 5.86
C ALA A 28 -3.17 -5.05 5.77
N LEU A 29 -4.19 -4.65 5.02
CA LEU A 29 -4.50 -3.24 4.85
C LEU A 29 -5.05 -2.61 6.14
N LYS A 30 -5.88 -3.35 6.92
CA LYS A 30 -6.40 -2.91 8.22
C LYS A 30 -5.28 -2.60 9.21
N LEU A 31 -4.28 -3.48 9.32
CA LEU A 31 -3.11 -3.26 10.18
C LEU A 31 -2.32 -2.01 9.77
N ASN A 32 -2.08 -1.84 8.46
CA ASN A 32 -1.38 -0.65 7.96
C ASN A 32 -2.15 0.65 8.17
N MET A 33 -3.47 0.61 8.10
CA MET A 33 -4.33 1.75 8.41
C MET A 33 -4.26 2.10 9.89
N PHE A 34 -4.28 1.09 10.76
CA PHE A 34 -4.18 1.29 12.21
C PHE A 34 -2.86 1.96 12.58
N ASP A 35 -1.73 1.50 12.02
CA ASP A 35 -0.41 2.12 12.22
C ASP A 35 -0.41 3.61 11.81
N CYS A 36 -1.01 3.94 10.65
CA CYS A 36 -1.11 5.33 10.20
C CYS A 36 -2.01 6.18 11.11
N LEU A 37 -3.11 5.61 11.61
CA LEU A 37 -4.02 6.30 12.51
C LEU A 37 -3.34 6.63 13.84
N VAL A 38 -2.70 5.64 14.45
CA VAL A 38 -1.97 5.83 15.72
C VAL A 38 -0.88 6.89 15.56
N SER A 39 -0.09 6.82 14.49
CA SER A 39 0.94 7.82 14.20
C SER A 39 0.33 9.23 14.03
N SER A 40 -0.81 9.35 13.35
CA SER A 40 -1.49 10.65 13.18
C SER A 40 -2.01 11.21 14.50
N VAL A 41 -2.58 10.37 15.36
CA VAL A 41 -3.07 10.81 16.69
C VAL A 41 -1.91 11.29 17.58
N LEU A 42 -0.81 10.54 17.61
CA LEU A 42 0.38 10.92 18.38
C LEU A 42 0.99 12.24 17.88
N LEU A 43 1.12 12.39 16.56
CA LEU A 43 1.60 13.63 15.96
C LEU A 43 0.67 14.80 16.25
N PHE A 44 -0.65 14.60 16.20
CA PHE A 44 -1.61 15.64 16.55
C PHE A 44 -1.47 16.09 18.01
N ALA A 45 -1.35 15.15 18.96
CA ALA A 45 -1.12 15.48 20.36
C ALA A 45 0.19 16.23 20.57
N LEU A 46 1.26 15.84 19.87
CA LEU A 46 2.55 16.51 19.92
C LEU A 46 2.48 17.95 19.36
N ASN A 47 1.76 18.16 18.23
CA ASN A 47 1.54 19.50 17.68
C ASN A 47 0.82 20.40 18.70
N ILE A 48 -0.26 19.92 19.35
CA ILE A 48 -0.95 20.70 20.39
C ILE A 48 0.01 21.05 21.53
N TYR A 49 0.83 20.12 21.99
CA TYR A 49 1.79 20.34 23.05
C TYR A 49 2.80 21.44 22.67
N VAL A 50 3.39 21.39 21.47
CA VAL A 50 4.34 22.40 20.99
C VAL A 50 3.69 23.78 20.89
N ILE A 51 2.45 23.86 20.38
CA ILE A 51 1.69 25.11 20.33
C ILE A 51 1.53 25.71 21.73
N ILE A 52 1.15 24.91 22.72
CA ILE A 52 1.01 25.40 24.13
C ILE A 52 2.33 25.93 24.64
N VAL A 53 3.45 25.23 24.41
CA VAL A 53 4.78 25.67 24.83
C VAL A 53 5.18 26.98 24.16
N VAL A 54 4.90 27.14 22.84
CA VAL A 54 5.17 28.39 22.11
C VAL A 54 4.43 29.59 22.75
N PHE A 55 3.17 29.39 23.16
CA PHE A 55 2.39 30.45 23.80
C PHE A 55 2.85 30.80 25.22
N GLN A 56 3.59 29.93 25.89
CA GLN A 56 4.12 30.17 27.24
C GLN A 56 5.54 30.74 27.24
N GLU A 57 6.20 30.71 26.07
CA GLU A 57 7.60 31.14 25.95
C GLU A 57 7.70 32.65 25.72
N GLU A 58 8.57 33.32 26.50
CA GLU A 58 8.79 34.76 26.38
C GLU A 58 10.03 35.11 25.53
N ASN A 59 10.92 34.11 25.32
CA ASN A 59 12.16 34.33 24.58
C ASN A 59 11.94 34.25 23.08
N THR A 60 12.11 35.35 22.36
CA THR A 60 11.88 35.46 20.90
C THR A 60 12.68 34.44 20.09
N GLN A 61 13.93 34.14 20.49
CA GLN A 61 14.73 33.13 19.76
C GLN A 61 14.18 31.72 19.93
N GLN A 62 13.71 31.36 21.13
CA GLN A 62 13.10 30.06 21.40
C GLN A 62 11.75 29.93 20.69
N ILE A 63 10.94 30.98 20.65
CA ILE A 63 9.69 31.02 19.88
C ILE A 63 9.95 30.72 18.40
N LEU A 64 10.98 31.33 17.82
CA LEU A 64 11.31 31.11 16.41
C LEU A 64 11.71 29.66 16.14
N VAL A 65 12.56 29.05 16.95
CA VAL A 65 12.97 27.65 16.82
C VAL A 65 11.77 26.71 16.97
N LEU A 66 10.94 26.92 18.00
CA LEU A 66 9.75 26.11 18.24
C LEU A 66 8.74 26.23 17.10
N SER A 67 8.57 27.42 16.52
CA SER A 67 7.69 27.62 15.36
C SER A 67 8.16 26.87 14.10
N ILE A 68 9.48 26.78 13.88
CA ILE A 68 10.04 25.96 12.78
C ILE A 68 9.75 24.47 13.03
N ILE A 69 9.96 24.00 14.26
CA ILE A 69 9.65 22.60 14.63
C ILE A 69 8.18 22.31 14.41
N GLU A 70 7.28 23.21 14.81
CA GLU A 70 5.84 23.06 14.61
C GLU A 70 5.46 22.94 13.12
N MET A 71 6.02 23.79 12.26
CA MET A 71 5.78 23.68 10.81
C MET A 71 6.20 22.31 10.23
N ILE A 72 7.33 21.76 10.70
CA ILE A 72 7.79 20.44 10.27
C ILE A 72 6.83 19.35 10.76
N LEU A 73 6.43 19.39 12.03
CA LEU A 73 5.50 18.44 12.62
C LEU A 73 4.13 18.47 11.93
N ALA A 74 3.60 19.66 11.64
CA ALA A 74 2.36 19.84 10.90
C ALA A 74 2.46 19.24 9.48
N GLY A 75 3.57 19.45 8.79
CA GLY A 75 3.82 18.83 7.49
C GLY A 75 3.81 17.30 7.53
N ILE A 76 4.46 16.71 8.53
CA ILE A 76 4.47 15.25 8.74
C ILE A 76 3.07 14.73 9.08
N PHE A 77 2.33 15.44 9.92
CA PHE A 77 0.94 15.10 10.25
C PHE A 77 0.05 15.07 9.02
N ILE A 78 0.09 16.12 8.19
CA ILE A 78 -0.67 16.20 6.94
C ILE A 78 -0.32 15.02 6.02
N TYR A 79 0.97 14.70 5.88
CA TYR A 79 1.42 13.56 5.08
C TYR A 79 0.84 12.23 5.60
N CYS A 80 0.90 11.98 6.91
CA CYS A 80 0.33 10.78 7.52
C CYS A 80 -1.19 10.69 7.33
N PHE A 81 -1.90 11.81 7.44
CA PHE A 81 -3.33 11.89 7.24
C PHE A 81 -3.73 11.58 5.80
N ILE A 82 -3.03 12.14 4.82
CA ILE A 82 -3.24 11.82 3.39
C ILE A 82 -2.95 10.33 3.12
N ALA A 83 -1.87 9.81 3.71
CA ALA A 83 -1.51 8.41 3.58
C ALA A 83 -2.58 7.48 4.15
N PHE A 84 -3.17 7.82 5.29
CA PHE A 84 -4.31 7.12 5.88
C PHE A 84 -5.53 7.16 4.95
N GLY A 85 -5.91 8.33 4.46
CA GLY A 85 -7.08 8.49 3.58
C GLY A 85 -6.98 7.65 2.29
N ARG A 86 -5.79 7.57 1.68
CA ARG A 86 -5.54 6.70 0.51
C ARG A 86 -5.76 5.22 0.85
N ARG A 87 -5.24 4.73 1.98
CA ARG A 87 -5.40 3.33 2.42
C ARG A 87 -6.84 3.03 2.79
N PHE A 88 -7.52 3.95 3.45
CA PHE A 88 -8.92 3.84 3.82
C PHE A 88 -9.83 3.68 2.59
N LYS A 89 -9.59 4.47 1.54
CA LYS A 89 -10.33 4.36 0.28
C LYS A 89 -10.17 2.96 -0.35
N ILE A 90 -8.95 2.41 -0.38
CA ILE A 90 -8.70 1.05 -0.90
C ILE A 90 -9.40 0.00 -0.01
N TYR A 91 -9.33 0.16 1.32
CA TYR A 91 -9.99 -0.73 2.26
C TYR A 91 -11.51 -0.76 2.09
N GLN A 92 -12.13 0.41 1.87
CA GLN A 92 -13.56 0.48 1.58
C GLN A 92 -13.93 -0.27 0.29
N GLN A 93 -13.11 -0.19 -0.75
CA GLN A 93 -13.33 -0.95 -1.98
C GLN A 93 -13.23 -2.47 -1.73
N LEU A 94 -12.23 -2.93 -0.97
CA LEU A 94 -12.11 -4.33 -0.58
C LEU A 94 -13.30 -4.82 0.25
N ASN A 95 -13.86 -3.98 1.11
CA ASN A 95 -15.02 -4.36 1.92
C ASN A 95 -16.32 -4.49 1.12
N LYS A 96 -16.44 -3.79 0.00
CA LYS A 96 -17.60 -3.91 -0.89
C LYS A 96 -17.64 -5.23 -1.67
N ILE A 97 -16.54 -5.99 -1.67
CA ILE A 97 -16.47 -7.28 -2.35
C ILE A 97 -17.27 -8.30 -1.55
N GLN A 98 -18.43 -8.70 -2.08
CA GLN A 98 -19.32 -9.70 -1.46
C GLN A 98 -18.98 -11.12 -1.94
N PHE A 99 -18.50 -11.28 -3.17
CA PHE A 99 -18.25 -12.57 -3.79
C PHE A 99 -16.82 -12.66 -4.32
N SER A 100 -16.22 -13.83 -4.22
CA SER A 100 -14.86 -14.10 -4.72
C SER A 100 -14.82 -14.48 -6.20
N THR A 101 -15.91 -14.25 -6.95
CA THR A 101 -15.95 -14.50 -8.40
C THR A 101 -14.98 -13.58 -9.14
N GLU A 102 -14.42 -14.08 -10.21
CA GLU A 102 -13.37 -13.43 -10.99
C GLU A 102 -13.92 -12.83 -12.28
N GLN A 103 -13.28 -11.79 -12.75
CA GLN A 103 -13.52 -11.15 -14.03
C GLN A 103 -12.18 -10.70 -14.61
N LEU A 104 -11.92 -11.07 -15.86
CA LEU A 104 -10.74 -10.63 -16.59
C LEU A 104 -10.96 -9.24 -17.17
N PHE A 105 -9.96 -8.37 -16.98
CA PHE A 105 -9.92 -7.03 -17.56
C PHE A 105 -8.69 -6.92 -18.46
N PRO A 106 -8.87 -6.88 -19.80
CA PRO A 106 -7.78 -6.51 -20.67
C PRO A 106 -7.52 -5.00 -20.54
N ILE A 107 -6.29 -4.64 -20.26
CA ILE A 107 -5.87 -3.23 -20.11
C ILE A 107 -4.53 -2.98 -20.80
N HIS A 108 -4.30 -1.74 -21.21
CA HIS A 108 -2.97 -1.25 -21.55
C HIS A 108 -2.41 -0.47 -20.34
N CYS A 109 -1.29 -0.94 -19.77
CA CYS A 109 -0.74 -0.36 -18.57
C CYS A 109 0.03 0.93 -18.87
N ASN A 110 -0.54 2.08 -18.52
CA ASN A 110 0.09 3.39 -18.73
C ASN A 110 0.99 3.81 -17.55
N LYS A 111 0.60 3.48 -16.32
CA LYS A 111 1.35 3.90 -15.12
C LYS A 111 1.26 2.86 -14.01
N ILE A 112 2.36 2.69 -13.26
CA ILE A 112 2.42 1.86 -12.06
C ILE A 112 2.90 2.70 -10.89
N SER A 113 2.21 2.54 -9.75
CA SER A 113 2.56 3.17 -8.48
C SER A 113 2.51 2.14 -7.36
N PHE A 114 3.29 2.36 -6.31
CA PHE A 114 3.38 1.45 -5.18
C PHE A 114 3.07 2.17 -3.88
N LEU A 115 2.35 1.51 -2.98
CA LEU A 115 2.23 1.93 -1.58
C LEU A 115 3.17 1.09 -0.73
N TYR A 116 3.97 1.75 0.08
CA TYR A 116 4.99 1.14 0.93
C TYR A 116 4.61 1.20 2.40
N LYS A 117 5.10 0.21 3.15
CA LYS A 117 5.19 0.25 4.61
C LYS A 117 6.67 0.15 4.99
N PRO A 118 7.20 1.04 5.82
CA PRO A 118 8.53 0.86 6.39
C PRO A 118 8.52 -0.38 7.30
N THR A 119 9.43 -1.31 7.05
CA THR A 119 9.57 -2.56 7.83
C THR A 119 10.77 -2.53 8.75
N SER A 120 11.79 -1.78 8.39
CA SER A 120 12.98 -1.55 9.21
C SER A 120 13.61 -0.20 8.83
N LYS A 121 14.68 0.18 9.53
CA LYS A 121 15.41 1.42 9.27
C LYS A 121 15.91 1.55 7.82
N TYR A 122 16.09 0.42 7.12
CA TYR A 122 16.67 0.38 5.77
C TYR A 122 15.83 -0.39 4.74
N SER A 123 14.64 -0.86 5.10
CA SER A 123 13.79 -1.62 4.18
C SER A 123 12.34 -1.16 4.24
N SER A 124 11.71 -1.17 3.08
CA SER A 124 10.28 -0.93 2.93
C SER A 124 9.63 -2.11 2.21
N SER A 125 8.45 -2.51 2.64
CA SER A 125 7.65 -3.54 1.95
C SER A 125 6.55 -2.90 1.13
N ILE A 126 6.31 -3.43 -0.06
CA ILE A 126 5.16 -3.03 -0.85
C ILE A 126 3.91 -3.65 -0.24
N ILE A 127 2.92 -2.82 0.04
CA ILE A 127 1.61 -3.27 0.53
C ILE A 127 0.53 -3.26 -0.54
N CYS A 128 0.69 -2.43 -1.57
CA CYS A 128 -0.26 -2.35 -2.66
C CYS A 128 0.42 -1.87 -3.95
N ILE A 129 0.07 -2.52 -5.06
CA ILE A 129 0.40 -2.07 -6.41
C ILE A 129 -0.83 -1.39 -6.99
N ILE A 130 -0.64 -0.25 -7.62
CA ILE A 130 -1.67 0.50 -8.32
C ILE A 130 -1.29 0.54 -9.79
N ILE A 131 -2.06 -0.12 -10.63
CA ILE A 131 -1.90 -0.11 -12.08
C ILE A 131 -2.94 0.86 -12.65
N VAL A 132 -2.51 1.73 -13.54
CA VAL A 132 -3.38 2.72 -14.20
C VAL A 132 -3.40 2.41 -15.68
N ASP A 133 -4.59 2.26 -16.26
CA ASP A 133 -4.76 2.07 -17.69
C ASP A 133 -4.68 3.39 -18.49
N GLU A 134 -4.82 3.30 -19.79
CA GLU A 134 -4.83 4.47 -20.70
C GLU A 134 -6.00 5.41 -20.48
N TYR A 135 -7.12 4.93 -19.91
CA TYR A 135 -8.31 5.70 -19.59
C TYR A 135 -8.27 6.34 -18.20
N GLY A 136 -7.18 6.10 -17.42
CA GLY A 136 -7.02 6.59 -16.06
C GLY A 136 -7.71 5.76 -14.98
N ASN A 137 -8.29 4.59 -15.31
CA ASN A 137 -8.83 3.67 -14.32
C ASN A 137 -7.70 3.09 -13.48
N LYS A 138 -7.96 2.94 -12.17
CA LYS A 138 -6.97 2.48 -11.20
C LYS A 138 -7.33 1.10 -10.69
N PHE A 139 -6.46 0.14 -10.97
CA PHE A 139 -6.55 -1.25 -10.50
C PHE A 139 -5.62 -1.44 -9.32
N TYR A 140 -6.09 -2.09 -8.25
CA TYR A 140 -5.38 -2.21 -6.98
C TYR A 140 -5.10 -3.68 -6.66
N TYR A 141 -3.84 -4.03 -6.48
CA TYR A 141 -3.43 -5.31 -5.92
C TYR A 141 -2.85 -5.10 -4.52
N VAL A 142 -3.53 -5.63 -3.51
CA VAL A 142 -3.05 -5.57 -2.11
C VAL A 142 -2.35 -6.89 -1.78
N TYR A 143 -1.10 -6.80 -1.34
CA TYR A 143 -0.36 -7.97 -0.91
C TYR A 143 -0.94 -8.59 0.36
N PRO A 144 -1.07 -9.93 0.42
CA PRO A 144 -1.40 -10.62 1.66
C PRO A 144 -0.32 -10.38 2.73
N SER A 145 -0.71 -10.33 3.99
CA SER A 145 0.16 -9.93 5.12
C SER A 145 1.44 -10.74 5.30
N LYS A 146 1.54 -11.93 4.69
CA LYS A 146 2.71 -12.82 4.77
C LYS A 146 3.67 -12.73 3.58
N GLU A 147 3.30 -12.00 2.53
CA GLU A 147 4.11 -11.84 1.34
C GLU A 147 4.78 -10.46 1.36
N ALA A 148 5.89 -10.37 2.09
CA ALA A 148 6.74 -9.18 2.01
C ALA A 148 7.51 -9.23 0.68
N THR A 149 7.22 -8.30 -0.22
CA THR A 149 7.97 -8.10 -1.46
C THR A 149 9.10 -7.12 -1.23
N SER A 150 10.31 -7.50 -1.64
CA SER A 150 11.47 -6.63 -1.53
C SER A 150 11.40 -5.49 -2.55
N GLU A 151 12.12 -4.41 -2.29
CA GLU A 151 12.24 -3.26 -3.20
C GLU A 151 12.80 -3.66 -4.57
N PHE A 152 13.49 -4.80 -4.65
CA PHE A 152 14.04 -5.38 -5.88
C PHE A 152 12.94 -5.80 -6.86
N ASP A 153 11.78 -6.22 -6.37
CA ASP A 153 10.66 -6.66 -7.20
C ASP A 153 9.96 -5.48 -7.92
N ASN A 154 10.14 -4.25 -7.46
CA ASN A 154 9.54 -3.06 -8.07
C ASN A 154 10.03 -2.79 -9.49
N LYS A 155 11.33 -2.92 -9.72
CA LYS A 155 11.92 -2.74 -11.05
C LYS A 155 11.42 -3.82 -11.99
N PHE A 156 11.39 -5.06 -11.51
CA PHE A 156 10.89 -6.20 -12.27
C PHE A 156 9.41 -6.02 -12.64
N ILE A 157 8.56 -5.69 -11.68
CA ILE A 157 7.11 -5.49 -11.92
C ILE A 157 6.90 -4.34 -12.90
N LYS A 158 7.63 -3.21 -12.77
CA LYS A 158 7.56 -2.11 -13.72
C LYS A 158 7.93 -2.54 -15.13
N GLN A 159 9.05 -3.25 -15.28
CA GLN A 159 9.52 -3.73 -16.59
C GLN A 159 8.54 -4.71 -17.24
N GLN A 160 7.87 -5.52 -16.44
CA GLN A 160 6.92 -6.52 -16.93
C GLN A 160 5.56 -5.94 -17.33
N CYS A 161 5.15 -4.84 -16.70
CA CYS A 161 3.78 -4.33 -16.86
C CYS A 161 3.71 -3.00 -17.63
N LEU A 162 4.67 -2.08 -17.44
CA LEU A 162 4.58 -0.74 -17.98
C LEU A 162 4.64 -0.74 -19.51
N GLY A 163 3.68 -0.07 -20.15
CA GLY A 163 3.56 0.02 -21.60
C GLY A 163 3.12 -1.27 -22.30
N LYS A 164 2.64 -2.27 -21.54
CA LYS A 164 2.20 -3.56 -22.10
C LYS A 164 0.70 -3.75 -21.97
N HIS A 165 0.16 -4.64 -22.83
CA HIS A 165 -1.17 -5.18 -22.67
C HIS A 165 -1.16 -6.26 -21.60
N LEU A 166 -2.04 -6.14 -20.62
CA LEU A 166 -2.15 -7.05 -19.47
C LEU A 166 -3.57 -7.56 -19.36
N GLU A 167 -3.73 -8.82 -18.97
CA GLU A 167 -5.00 -9.36 -18.51
C GLU A 167 -5.01 -9.42 -16.98
N LEU A 168 -5.79 -8.54 -16.37
CA LEU A 168 -5.90 -8.47 -14.92
C LEU A 168 -7.07 -9.34 -14.43
N ASN A 169 -6.77 -10.28 -13.54
CA ASN A 169 -7.80 -11.05 -12.87
C ASN A 169 -8.30 -10.30 -11.63
N CYS A 170 -9.46 -9.66 -11.74
CA CYS A 170 -10.05 -8.85 -10.70
C CYS A 170 -11.26 -9.53 -10.04
N TYR A 171 -11.62 -9.11 -8.84
CA TYR A 171 -12.91 -9.45 -8.26
C TYR A 171 -14.03 -8.83 -9.09
N LYS A 172 -15.07 -9.62 -9.37
CA LYS A 172 -16.19 -9.22 -10.24
C LYS A 172 -16.78 -7.86 -9.83
N ASN A 173 -17.00 -7.01 -10.82
CA ASN A 173 -17.53 -5.65 -10.66
C ASN A 173 -16.65 -4.72 -9.80
N THR A 174 -15.34 -4.99 -9.74
CA THR A 174 -14.40 -4.13 -9.02
C THR A 174 -13.10 -3.96 -9.80
N TYR A 175 -12.33 -2.94 -9.44
CA TYR A 175 -10.97 -2.72 -9.90
C TYR A 175 -9.92 -3.30 -8.92
N MET A 176 -10.34 -4.24 -8.06
CA MET A 176 -9.44 -4.91 -7.12
C MET A 176 -8.90 -6.20 -7.73
N ILE A 177 -7.61 -6.27 -7.94
CA ILE A 177 -6.93 -7.43 -8.52
C ILE A 177 -6.89 -8.54 -7.46
N LYS A 178 -7.38 -9.71 -7.82
CA LYS A 178 -7.37 -10.91 -6.98
C LYS A 178 -6.02 -11.62 -7.01
N THR A 179 -5.50 -11.83 -8.21
CA THR A 179 -4.21 -12.50 -8.44
C THR A 179 -3.42 -11.70 -9.47
N LEU A 180 -2.17 -11.40 -9.14
CA LEU A 180 -1.24 -10.78 -10.07
C LEU A 180 -0.47 -11.89 -10.78
N PHE A 181 -1.03 -12.42 -11.87
CA PHE A 181 -0.29 -13.25 -12.81
C PHE A 181 0.28 -12.34 -13.89
N ILE A 182 1.58 -12.25 -13.92
CA ILE A 182 2.29 -11.66 -15.05
C ILE A 182 2.66 -12.86 -15.92
N GLU A 183 1.75 -13.28 -16.81
CA GLU A 183 2.10 -14.22 -17.85
C GLU A 183 3.07 -13.53 -18.81
N GLN A 184 4.24 -14.11 -18.94
CA GLN A 184 5.12 -13.77 -20.04
C GLN A 184 4.43 -14.28 -21.31
N SER A 185 3.72 -13.41 -22.03
CA SER A 185 3.43 -13.68 -23.44
C SER A 185 4.76 -13.73 -24.18
N ASN A 186 5.15 -14.95 -24.53
CA ASN A 186 6.25 -15.23 -25.45
C ASN A 186 5.97 -14.63 -26.83
#